data_e1863c0da795e87a112439c31c54ccc6
#
_entry.id   e1863c0da795e87a112439c31c54ccc6
#
_cell.length_a   1.000
_cell.length_b   1.000
_cell.length_c   1.000
_cell.angle_alpha   90.00
_cell.angle_beta   90.00
_cell.angle_gamma   90.00
#
_symmetry.space_group_name_H-M   'P 1'
#
loop_
_entity.id
_entity.type
_entity.pdbx_description
1 polymer ?
#
loop_
_entity_poly.entity_id
_entity_poly.type
_entity_poly.pdbx_seq_one_letter_code
_entity_poly.pdbx_strand_id
1 'polypeptide(L)'
;KIATRTGASQWITGDIAREQVHRDRNRYTAIMVGVGTVLADDPMLTCRIPGGRDPIRIVCDSRLSTPPSARLVESAGSLTTILATCCTDPDRHAPYLAAGCEILTVPADADGHVDLRALMQVLGARGIDSIVLEGGGTLAWAALRAGIVHRVQAYIAPKLFGGAQAKTP
;
A
#
# COMPACT_ATOMS: atom_id res chain seq x y z
N LYS A 1 -7.08 -19.42 0.55
CA LYS A 1 -6.43 -18.80 -0.62
C LYS A 1 -7.10 -17.47 -0.94
N ILE A 2 -6.32 -16.48 -1.36
CA ILE A 2 -6.79 -15.11 -1.68
C ILE A 2 -6.87 -14.84 -3.19
N ALA A 3 -6.37 -15.74 -4.01
CA ALA A 3 -6.45 -15.67 -5.46
C ALA A 3 -6.30 -17.07 -6.07
N THR A 4 -6.72 -17.22 -7.33
CA THR A 4 -6.40 -18.39 -8.14
C THR A 4 -4.91 -18.43 -8.49
N ARG A 5 -4.43 -19.53 -9.07
CA ARG A 5 -3.07 -19.65 -9.60
C ARG A 5 -2.74 -18.55 -10.63
N THR A 6 -3.70 -18.18 -11.45
CA THR A 6 -3.57 -17.12 -12.48
C THR A 6 -3.68 -15.71 -11.92
N GLY A 7 -3.91 -15.55 -10.61
CA GLY A 7 -4.03 -14.25 -9.96
C GLY A 7 -5.46 -13.68 -9.92
N ALA A 8 -6.45 -14.37 -10.47
CA ALA A 8 -7.84 -13.90 -10.38
C ALA A 8 -8.31 -13.88 -8.93
N SER A 9 -8.66 -12.68 -8.43
CA SER A 9 -9.09 -12.42 -7.06
C SER A 9 -10.35 -11.54 -6.96
N GLN A 10 -10.83 -11.01 -8.05
CA GLN A 10 -12.01 -10.14 -8.10
C GLN A 10 -13.27 -10.94 -8.44
N TRP A 11 -14.38 -10.85 -7.71
CA TRP A 11 -14.51 -10.22 -6.39
C TRP A 11 -14.68 -11.33 -5.36
N ILE A 12 -13.81 -11.37 -4.35
CA ILE A 12 -13.90 -12.40 -3.29
C ILE A 12 -15.01 -12.04 -2.32
N THR A 13 -14.99 -10.81 -1.80
CA THR A 13 -15.96 -10.30 -0.84
C THR A 13 -17.10 -9.55 -1.53
N GLY A 14 -18.24 -9.47 -0.88
CA GLY A 14 -19.42 -8.75 -1.37
C GLY A 14 -19.31 -7.23 -1.24
N ASP A 15 -20.36 -6.52 -1.71
CA ASP A 15 -20.41 -5.05 -1.75
C ASP A 15 -20.27 -4.41 -0.38
N ILE A 16 -20.89 -4.97 0.65
CA ILE A 16 -20.82 -4.48 2.03
C ILE A 16 -19.37 -4.44 2.53
N ALA A 17 -18.59 -5.50 2.26
CA ALA A 17 -17.20 -5.54 2.66
C ALA A 17 -16.36 -4.52 1.88
N ARG A 18 -16.62 -4.32 0.59
CA ARG A 18 -15.95 -3.31 -0.22
C ARG A 18 -16.30 -1.89 0.23
N GLU A 19 -17.56 -1.64 0.60
CA GLU A 19 -17.96 -0.37 1.19
C GLU A 19 -17.23 -0.10 2.50
N GLN A 20 -17.05 -1.12 3.35
CA GLN A 20 -16.29 -0.99 4.59
C GLN A 20 -14.82 -0.62 4.32
N VAL A 21 -14.17 -1.19 3.31
CA VAL A 21 -12.81 -0.78 2.90
C VAL A 21 -12.78 0.72 2.56
N HIS A 22 -13.77 1.24 1.83
CA HIS A 22 -13.82 2.67 1.52
C HIS A 22 -14.12 3.54 2.74
N ARG A 23 -14.91 3.05 3.70
CA ARG A 23 -15.10 3.73 5.00
C ARG A 23 -13.79 3.79 5.79
N ASP A 24 -13.00 2.72 5.77
CA ASP A 24 -11.69 2.71 6.40
C ASP A 24 -10.75 3.71 5.71
N ARG A 25 -10.69 3.76 4.39
CA ARG A 25 -9.91 4.76 3.64
C ARG A 25 -10.32 6.20 3.97
N ASN A 26 -11.61 6.44 4.20
CA ASN A 26 -12.10 7.76 4.64
C ASN A 26 -11.69 8.08 6.08
N ARG A 27 -11.59 7.08 6.94
CA ARG A 27 -11.34 7.22 8.38
C ARG A 27 -9.87 7.42 8.70
N TYR A 28 -8.99 6.58 8.12
CA TYR A 28 -7.56 6.61 8.41
C TYR A 28 -6.87 7.76 7.67
N THR A 29 -5.80 8.31 8.27
CA THR A 29 -5.03 9.41 7.67
C THR A 29 -4.32 8.96 6.40
N ALA A 30 -3.80 7.74 6.37
CA ALA A 30 -3.10 7.20 5.22
C ALA A 30 -3.47 5.75 4.90
N ILE A 31 -3.23 5.37 3.64
CA ILE A 31 -3.25 4.00 3.14
C ILE A 31 -1.84 3.60 2.71
N MET A 32 -1.41 2.40 3.08
CA MET A 32 -0.08 1.89 2.74
C MET A 32 -0.17 0.56 2.00
N VAL A 33 0.59 0.45 0.92
CA VAL A 33 0.73 -0.77 0.11
C VAL A 33 2.21 -1.05 -0.20
N GLY A 34 2.53 -2.28 -0.54
CA GLY A 34 3.82 -2.63 -1.13
C GLY A 34 3.81 -2.42 -2.64
N VAL A 35 5.00 -2.20 -3.23
CA VAL A 35 5.17 -2.03 -4.68
C VAL A 35 4.59 -3.20 -5.48
N GLY A 36 4.61 -4.42 -4.94
CA GLY A 36 4.00 -5.58 -5.59
C GLY A 36 2.50 -5.41 -5.87
N THR A 37 1.77 -4.71 -5.01
CA THR A 37 0.36 -4.37 -5.24
C THR A 37 0.21 -3.35 -6.36
N VAL A 38 1.10 -2.36 -6.43
CA VAL A 38 1.10 -1.37 -7.51
C VAL A 38 1.36 -2.03 -8.86
N LEU A 39 2.35 -2.90 -8.93
CA LEU A 39 2.72 -3.61 -10.16
C LEU A 39 1.65 -4.60 -10.64
N ALA A 40 0.88 -5.19 -9.71
CA ALA A 40 -0.15 -6.16 -10.05
C ALA A 40 -1.49 -5.54 -10.44
N ASP A 41 -1.89 -4.48 -9.76
CA ASP A 41 -3.28 -3.98 -9.80
C ASP A 41 -3.39 -2.52 -10.28
N ASP A 42 -2.29 -1.79 -10.38
CA ASP A 42 -2.24 -0.35 -10.69
C ASP A 42 -3.35 0.46 -9.97
N PRO A 43 -3.41 0.40 -8.63
CA PRO A 43 -4.54 0.91 -7.88
C PRO A 43 -4.48 2.42 -7.70
N MET A 44 -5.63 3.08 -7.66
CA MET A 44 -5.73 4.51 -7.27
C MET A 44 -5.65 4.73 -5.77
N LEU A 45 -6.00 3.74 -4.95
CA LEU A 45 -6.05 3.82 -3.48
C LEU A 45 -6.93 4.95 -2.93
N THR A 46 -7.93 5.36 -3.69
CA THR A 46 -8.85 6.45 -3.33
C THR A 46 -10.04 5.96 -2.50
N CYS A 47 -10.64 6.87 -1.75
CA CYS A 47 -11.96 6.71 -1.16
C CYS A 47 -13.03 6.93 -2.24
N ARG A 48 -14.06 6.03 -2.30
CA ARG A 48 -15.14 6.13 -3.27
C ARG A 48 -16.51 6.35 -2.62
N ILE A 49 -16.50 6.85 -1.39
CA ILE A 49 -17.74 7.24 -0.69
C ILE A 49 -18.07 8.67 -1.12
N PRO A 50 -19.33 8.96 -1.48
CA PRO A 50 -19.75 10.34 -1.77
C PRO A 50 -19.41 11.28 -0.61
N GLY A 51 -18.71 12.38 -0.89
CA GLY A 51 -18.25 13.34 0.12
C GLY A 51 -17.14 12.84 1.05
N GLY A 52 -16.57 11.67 0.75
CA GLY A 52 -15.45 11.12 1.50
C GLY A 52 -14.12 11.83 1.20
N ARG A 53 -13.16 11.69 2.11
CA ARG A 53 -11.80 12.21 1.99
C ARG A 53 -10.87 11.10 1.49
N ASP A 54 -10.02 11.42 0.53
CA ASP A 54 -8.94 10.53 0.11
C ASP A 54 -7.82 10.48 1.17
N PRO A 55 -7.31 9.29 1.50
CA PRO A 55 -6.15 9.14 2.39
C PRO A 55 -4.85 9.53 1.67
N ILE A 56 -3.82 9.89 2.44
CA ILE A 56 -2.45 9.95 1.93
C ILE A 56 -2.05 8.56 1.46
N ARG A 57 -1.55 8.45 0.25
CA ARG A 57 -1.14 7.18 -0.37
C ARG A 57 0.33 6.93 -0.12
N ILE A 58 0.68 5.80 0.49
CA ILE A 58 2.06 5.43 0.81
C ILE A 58 2.38 4.12 0.09
N VAL A 59 3.46 4.11 -0.67
CA VAL A 59 3.99 2.91 -1.32
C VAL A 59 5.33 2.56 -0.71
N CYS A 60 5.46 1.37 -0.12
CA CYS A 60 6.75 0.82 0.28
C CYS A 60 7.42 0.21 -0.94
N ASP A 61 8.44 0.88 -1.47
CA ASP A 61 9.17 0.52 -2.68
C ASP A 61 10.68 0.68 -2.48
N SER A 62 11.28 -0.30 -1.85
CA SER A 62 12.70 -0.27 -1.45
C SER A 62 13.65 0.10 -2.59
N ARG A 63 13.30 -0.22 -3.83
CA ARG A 63 14.15 -0.04 -5.01
C ARG A 63 13.63 1.00 -6.02
N LEU A 64 12.56 1.73 -5.72
CA LEU A 64 11.88 2.62 -6.68
C LEU A 64 11.57 1.90 -8.02
N SER A 65 10.81 0.82 -7.92
CA SER A 65 10.38 -0.01 -9.06
C SER A 65 8.97 0.34 -9.54
N THR A 66 8.28 1.21 -8.83
CA THR A 66 6.96 1.75 -9.22
C THR A 66 7.10 2.41 -10.59
N PRO A 67 6.31 2.01 -11.60
CA PRO A 67 6.37 2.69 -12.90
C PRO A 67 6.00 4.17 -12.77
N PRO A 68 6.75 5.10 -13.39
CA PRO A 68 6.34 6.51 -13.43
C PRO A 68 4.96 6.74 -14.06
N SER A 69 4.50 5.81 -14.92
CA SER A 69 3.16 5.79 -15.53
C SER A 69 2.10 5.13 -14.65
N ALA A 70 2.42 4.72 -13.43
CA ALA A 70 1.42 4.18 -12.51
C ALA A 70 0.40 5.27 -12.16
N ARG A 71 -0.89 4.92 -12.15
CA ARG A 71 -2.01 5.85 -11.89
C ARG A 71 -1.85 6.67 -10.61
N LEU A 72 -1.27 6.07 -9.58
CA LEU A 72 -1.01 6.77 -8.31
C LEU A 72 0.11 7.82 -8.46
N VAL A 73 1.09 7.62 -9.38
CA VAL A 73 2.14 8.60 -9.66
C VAL A 73 1.57 9.72 -10.54
N GLU A 74 0.89 9.38 -11.64
CA GLU A 74 0.29 10.37 -12.55
C GLU A 74 -0.69 11.31 -11.84
N SER A 75 -1.38 10.83 -10.80
CA SER A 75 -2.33 11.62 -10.01
C SER A 75 -1.70 12.30 -8.77
N ALA A 76 -0.39 12.23 -8.59
CA ALA A 76 0.27 12.73 -7.37
C ALA A 76 0.18 14.26 -7.21
N GLY A 77 0.07 14.99 -8.30
CA GLY A 77 -0.13 16.45 -8.25
C GLY A 77 -1.46 16.90 -7.61
N SER A 78 -2.46 15.99 -7.54
CA SER A 78 -3.75 16.28 -6.90
C SER A 78 -4.03 15.42 -5.66
N LEU A 79 -3.37 14.30 -5.51
CA LEU A 79 -3.58 13.34 -4.42
C LEU A 79 -2.23 13.00 -3.78
N THR A 80 -2.03 13.42 -2.55
CA THR A 80 -0.76 13.21 -1.82
C THR A 80 -0.30 11.75 -1.91
N THR A 81 0.89 11.57 -2.48
CA THR A 81 1.49 10.26 -2.73
C THR A 81 2.92 10.26 -2.23
N ILE A 82 3.23 9.33 -1.34
CA ILE A 82 4.55 9.15 -0.73
C ILE A 82 5.13 7.83 -1.22
N LEU A 83 6.33 7.87 -1.80
CA LEU A 83 7.12 6.68 -2.09
C LEU A 83 8.19 6.53 -1.02
N ALA A 84 8.04 5.51 -0.16
CA ALA A 84 9.02 5.17 0.86
C ALA A 84 10.05 4.20 0.26
N THR A 85 11.31 4.60 0.24
CA THR A 85 12.35 3.88 -0.48
C THR A 85 13.68 3.83 0.27
N CYS A 86 14.52 2.84 -0.07
CA CYS A 86 15.95 2.80 0.34
C CYS A 86 16.88 3.38 -0.73
N CYS A 87 16.35 3.72 -1.91
CA CYS A 87 17.11 4.34 -2.98
C CYS A 87 17.46 5.78 -2.63
N THR A 88 18.75 6.14 -2.70
CA THR A 88 19.25 7.49 -2.41
C THR A 88 19.68 8.25 -3.67
N ASP A 89 19.48 7.66 -4.84
CA ASP A 89 19.89 8.23 -6.12
C ASP A 89 18.93 9.34 -6.56
N PRO A 90 19.36 10.61 -6.63
CA PRO A 90 18.52 11.73 -7.00
C PRO A 90 17.96 11.63 -8.43
N ASP A 91 18.73 11.06 -9.36
CA ASP A 91 18.30 10.93 -10.76
C ASP A 91 17.12 9.97 -10.87
N ARG A 92 17.09 8.96 -10.03
CA ARG A 92 15.95 8.03 -9.93
C ARG A 92 14.74 8.63 -9.22
N HIS A 93 14.93 9.62 -8.35
CA HIS A 93 13.86 10.35 -7.69
C HIS A 93 13.18 11.35 -8.63
N ALA A 94 13.95 11.96 -9.55
CA ALA A 94 13.50 13.08 -10.37
C ALA A 94 12.14 12.88 -11.07
N PRO A 95 11.83 11.74 -11.74
CA PRO A 95 10.55 11.57 -12.42
C PRO A 95 9.34 11.56 -11.46
N TYR A 96 9.51 11.05 -10.25
CA TYR A 96 8.44 11.00 -9.25
C TYR A 96 8.20 12.38 -8.61
N LEU A 97 9.29 13.10 -8.31
CA LEU A 97 9.21 14.47 -7.80
C LEU A 97 8.56 15.39 -8.84
N ALA A 98 8.89 15.25 -10.12
CA ALA A 98 8.28 16.00 -11.21
C ALA A 98 6.78 15.70 -11.35
N ALA A 99 6.33 14.48 -11.04
CA ALA A 99 4.92 14.09 -11.03
C ALA A 99 4.17 14.58 -9.77
N GLY A 100 4.87 15.14 -8.77
CA GLY A 100 4.30 15.63 -7.53
C GLY A 100 4.29 14.61 -6.38
N CYS A 101 4.98 13.47 -6.53
CA CYS A 101 5.19 12.56 -5.42
C CYS A 101 6.17 13.12 -4.40
N GLU A 102 5.98 12.74 -3.14
CA GLU A 102 7.00 12.90 -2.11
C GLU A 102 7.85 11.62 -2.03
N ILE A 103 9.17 11.79 -1.91
CA ILE A 103 10.09 10.66 -1.67
C ILE A 103 10.54 10.69 -0.21
N LEU A 104 10.29 9.58 0.49
CA LEU A 104 10.85 9.34 1.81
C LEU A 104 11.95 8.30 1.73
N THR A 105 13.19 8.75 1.78
CA THR A 105 14.33 7.84 1.92
C THR A 105 14.46 7.40 3.37
N VAL A 106 14.39 6.10 3.60
CA VAL A 106 14.52 5.46 4.92
C VAL A 106 15.54 4.34 4.87
N PRO A 107 16.12 3.94 6.00
CA PRO A 107 17.04 2.81 6.05
C PRO A 107 16.41 1.52 5.51
N ALA A 108 17.28 0.62 5.04
CA ALA A 108 16.88 -0.75 4.75
C ALA A 108 16.91 -1.60 6.03
N ASP A 109 16.01 -2.55 6.13
CA ASP A 109 16.07 -3.63 7.11
C ASP A 109 17.15 -4.67 6.73
N ALA A 110 17.28 -5.75 7.53
CA ALA A 110 18.26 -6.80 7.30
C ALA A 110 18.04 -7.58 5.98
N ASP A 111 16.83 -7.55 5.45
CA ASP A 111 16.45 -8.22 4.19
C ASP A 111 16.56 -7.28 2.97
N GLY A 112 17.02 -6.03 3.18
CA GLY A 112 17.17 -5.01 2.14
C GLY A 112 15.86 -4.33 1.73
N HIS A 113 14.83 -4.43 2.55
CA HIS A 113 13.56 -3.73 2.36
C HIS A 113 13.50 -2.46 3.23
N VAL A 114 12.51 -1.61 2.96
CA VAL A 114 12.20 -0.44 3.80
C VAL A 114 12.05 -0.87 5.26
N ASP A 115 12.86 -0.29 6.16
CA ASP A 115 12.68 -0.48 7.59
C ASP A 115 11.36 0.16 8.03
N LEU A 116 10.36 -0.69 8.30
CA LEU A 116 9.02 -0.22 8.64
C LEU A 116 8.96 0.50 9.98
N ARG A 117 9.85 0.20 10.93
CA ARG A 117 9.88 0.93 12.21
C ARG A 117 10.41 2.35 12.01
N ALA A 118 11.49 2.48 11.25
CA ALA A 118 12.02 3.81 10.88
C ALA A 118 11.00 4.61 10.07
N LEU A 119 10.31 3.95 9.12
CA LEU A 119 9.24 4.58 8.35
C LEU A 119 8.12 5.10 9.25
N MET A 120 7.62 4.30 10.21
CA MET A 120 6.57 4.74 11.14
C MET A 120 6.99 5.95 11.98
N GLN A 121 8.25 6.02 12.42
CA GLN A 121 8.77 7.18 13.15
C GLN A 121 8.73 8.45 12.29
N VAL A 122 9.18 8.37 11.04
CA VAL A 122 9.17 9.50 10.11
C VAL A 122 7.73 9.95 9.79
N LEU A 123 6.83 9.00 9.55
CA LEU A 123 5.42 9.31 9.25
C LEU A 123 4.71 9.92 10.46
N GLY A 124 4.95 9.39 11.67
CA GLY A 124 4.41 9.94 12.91
C GLY A 124 4.88 11.36 13.19
N ALA A 125 6.17 11.66 12.97
CA ALA A 125 6.73 13.01 13.09
C ALA A 125 6.11 14.01 12.10
N ARG A 126 5.53 13.52 11.00
CA ARG A 126 4.78 14.30 9.99
C ARG A 126 3.29 14.43 10.30
N GLY A 127 2.82 13.93 11.44
CA GLY A 127 1.42 13.96 11.84
C GLY A 127 0.54 12.90 11.17
N ILE A 128 1.13 11.89 10.53
CA ILE A 128 0.40 10.73 10.02
C ILE A 128 0.22 9.74 11.17
N ASP A 129 -0.90 9.85 11.86
CA ASP A 129 -1.21 9.17 13.11
C ASP A 129 -1.87 7.81 12.94
N SER A 130 -2.44 7.57 11.77
CA SER A 130 -3.19 6.34 11.50
C SER A 130 -3.02 5.87 10.05
N ILE A 131 -2.73 4.59 9.87
CA ILE A 131 -2.46 4.00 8.57
C ILE A 131 -3.26 2.70 8.45
N VAL A 132 -4.00 2.56 7.34
CA VAL A 132 -4.52 1.26 6.93
C VAL A 132 -3.55 0.62 5.94
N LEU A 133 -3.07 -0.59 6.26
CA LEU A 133 -2.22 -1.36 5.37
C LEU A 133 -3.12 -2.28 4.53
N GLU A 134 -3.11 -2.07 3.21
CA GLU A 134 -3.90 -2.85 2.27
C GLU A 134 -3.01 -3.60 1.28
N GLY A 135 -3.19 -4.90 1.21
CA GLY A 135 -2.56 -5.74 0.20
C GLY A 135 -1.06 -6.01 0.38
N GLY A 136 -0.63 -7.07 -0.29
CA GLY A 136 0.75 -7.54 -0.26
C GLY A 136 1.07 -8.37 0.99
N GLY A 137 0.96 -9.70 0.89
CA GLY A 137 1.26 -10.61 2.00
C GLY A 137 2.67 -10.40 2.57
N THR A 138 3.65 -10.08 1.73
CA THR A 138 5.02 -9.78 2.16
C THR A 138 5.09 -8.54 3.08
N LEU A 139 4.42 -7.45 2.69
CA LEU A 139 4.40 -6.23 3.51
C LEU A 139 3.60 -6.44 4.80
N ALA A 140 2.45 -7.14 4.73
CA ALA A 140 1.65 -7.47 5.91
C ALA A 140 2.43 -8.31 6.92
N TRP A 141 3.15 -9.33 6.42
CA TRP A 141 4.02 -10.15 7.26
C TRP A 141 5.16 -9.34 7.89
N ALA A 142 5.83 -8.49 7.11
CA ALA A 142 6.89 -7.62 7.61
C ALA A 142 6.37 -6.66 8.70
N ALA A 143 5.18 -6.10 8.54
CA ALA A 143 4.55 -5.23 9.52
C ALA A 143 4.22 -5.96 10.84
N LEU A 144 3.71 -7.20 10.75
CA LEU A 144 3.47 -8.04 11.92
C LEU A 144 4.78 -8.37 12.65
N ARG A 145 5.82 -8.79 11.91
CA ARG A 145 7.15 -9.06 12.48
C ARG A 145 7.78 -7.83 13.14
N ALA A 146 7.60 -6.66 12.54
CA ALA A 146 8.08 -5.40 13.09
C ALA A 146 7.33 -4.96 14.35
N GLY A 147 6.20 -5.59 14.68
CA GLY A 147 5.39 -5.26 15.86
C GLY A 147 4.72 -3.89 15.78
N ILE A 148 4.43 -3.39 14.57
CA ILE A 148 3.81 -2.09 14.33
C ILE A 148 2.29 -2.17 14.08
N VAL A 149 1.73 -3.37 14.08
CA VAL A 149 0.30 -3.61 13.80
C VAL A 149 -0.48 -3.59 15.10
N HIS A 150 -1.44 -2.65 15.24
CA HIS A 150 -2.32 -2.56 16.39
C HIS A 150 -3.64 -3.33 16.19
N ARG A 151 -4.07 -3.51 14.95
CA ARG A 151 -5.33 -4.18 14.62
C ARG A 151 -5.21 -4.95 13.32
N VAL A 152 -5.78 -6.14 13.29
CA VAL A 152 -5.97 -6.93 12.07
C VAL A 152 -7.46 -6.97 11.75
N GLN A 153 -7.82 -6.65 10.51
CA GLN A 153 -9.17 -6.73 9.99
C GLN A 153 -9.21 -7.77 8.87
N ALA A 154 -9.89 -8.89 9.13
CA ALA A 154 -10.01 -9.98 8.18
C ALA A 154 -11.42 -9.99 7.56
N TYR A 155 -11.49 -9.98 6.22
CA TYR A 155 -12.72 -10.17 5.47
C TYR A 155 -12.83 -11.62 5.02
N ILE A 156 -13.83 -12.34 5.51
CA ILE A 156 -14.04 -13.75 5.18
C ILE A 156 -15.25 -13.86 4.25
N ALA A 157 -15.04 -14.49 3.09
CA ALA A 157 -16.09 -14.76 2.13
C ALA A 157 -16.41 -16.27 2.10
N PRO A 158 -17.66 -16.68 1.87
CA PRO A 158 -18.04 -18.08 1.73
C PRO A 158 -17.63 -18.61 0.34
N LYS A 159 -16.35 -18.50 0.01
CA LYS A 159 -15.76 -18.97 -1.27
C LYS A 159 -14.54 -19.83 -1.00
N LEU A 160 -14.46 -20.94 -1.71
CA LEU A 160 -13.31 -21.85 -1.65
C LEU A 160 -12.47 -21.71 -2.92
N PHE A 161 -11.22 -21.28 -2.74
CA PHE A 161 -10.21 -21.30 -3.81
C PHE A 161 -9.32 -22.53 -3.61
N GLY A 162 -9.37 -23.44 -4.57
CA GLY A 162 -8.54 -24.65 -4.57
C GLY A 162 -7.21 -24.44 -5.30
N GLY A 163 -6.41 -25.53 -5.28
CA GLY A 163 -5.14 -25.63 -5.99
C GLY A 163 -3.91 -25.34 -5.12
N ALA A 164 -2.91 -26.23 -5.20
CA ALA A 164 -1.67 -26.14 -4.43
C ALA A 164 -0.89 -24.85 -4.72
N GLN A 165 -0.95 -24.36 -5.96
CA GLN A 165 -0.25 -23.14 -6.42
C GLN A 165 -1.09 -21.86 -6.35
N ALA A 166 -2.29 -21.92 -5.77
CA ALA A 166 -3.12 -20.73 -5.57
C ALA A 166 -2.51 -19.86 -4.45
N LYS A 167 -2.52 -18.53 -4.67
CA LYS A 167 -1.92 -17.56 -3.72
C LYS A 167 -2.57 -17.63 -2.33
N THR A 168 -1.74 -17.58 -1.30
CA THR A 168 -2.15 -17.48 0.12
C THR A 168 -1.99 -16.05 0.60
N PRO A 169 -2.67 -15.69 1.70
CA PRO A 169 -2.42 -14.45 2.41
C PRO A 169 -0.97 -14.30 2.80
#